data_3fe412530eaf730d7f44d7dc71fbc8c1
#
_entry.id   3fe412530eaf730d7f44d7dc71fbc8c1
#
_cell.length_a   1.000
_cell.length_b   1.000
_cell.length_c   1.000
_cell.angle_alpha   90.00
_cell.angle_beta   90.00
_cell.angle_gamma   90.00
#
_symmetry.space_group_name_H-M   'P 1'
#
loop_
_entity.id
_entity.type
_entity.pdbx_description
1 polymer ?
#
loop_
_entity_poly.entity_id
_entity_poly.type
_entity_poly.pdbx_seq_one_letter_code
_entity_poly.pdbx_strand_id
1 'polypeptide(L)'
;MNMGREKSQWARDSLRPTIQILTAPIALILIWSLVAPIYHLPSAGEIVTATVEMVQNGTYVHDILISSMRGLSGFAIGFILGSLTGILTGRYLKVLLILGGLLLLLRWTPVLALLPLTIRVGGLGEGPKIFLIAWACYFVSWAYTHVAVSKLNRAYVWWSDSLGLSFKQRLFDVYAPAVSPSLIGGARVALAIAMIVVVAAELGGTLQEGFFRDGLGYRISRAIETNRNDINIACILTFGIIGLSFDFVLVQFVKRGLRRMTGIDFYRTES
;
A
#
# COMPACT_ATOMS: atom_id res chain seq x y z
N MET A 1 49.30 20.37 -8.24
CA MET A 1 49.18 19.57 -7.01
C MET A 1 47.75 19.55 -6.44
N ASN A 2 46.68 19.58 -7.29
CA ASN A 2 45.27 19.65 -6.83
C ASN A 2 44.37 18.47 -7.29
N MET A 3 44.81 17.62 -8.23
CA MET A 3 44.00 16.51 -8.74
C MET A 3 43.74 15.36 -7.70
N GLY A 4 44.58 15.24 -6.69
CA GLY A 4 44.39 14.23 -5.64
C GLY A 4 43.29 14.57 -4.62
N ARG A 5 43.07 15.87 -4.36
CA ARG A 5 42.01 16.32 -3.45
C ARG A 5 40.61 16.28 -4.07
N GLU A 6 40.47 16.58 -5.36
CA GLU A 6 39.19 16.48 -6.05
C GLU A 6 38.70 15.04 -6.17
N LYS A 7 39.58 14.09 -6.51
CA LYS A 7 39.21 12.65 -6.54
C LYS A 7 38.78 12.12 -5.19
N SER A 8 39.40 12.59 -4.09
CA SER A 8 39.02 12.17 -2.74
C SER A 8 37.72 12.83 -2.23
N GLN A 9 37.35 14.01 -2.72
CA GLN A 9 36.08 14.64 -2.47
C GLN A 9 34.96 13.96 -3.26
N TRP A 10 35.16 13.69 -4.54
CA TRP A 10 34.22 12.95 -5.39
C TRP A 10 33.88 11.57 -4.82
N ALA A 11 34.89 10.82 -4.38
CA ALA A 11 34.70 9.53 -3.75
C ALA A 11 33.92 9.64 -2.42
N ARG A 12 34.15 10.66 -1.62
CA ARG A 12 33.41 10.89 -0.38
C ARG A 12 31.97 11.33 -0.62
N ASP A 13 31.71 12.15 -1.62
CA ASP A 13 30.36 12.65 -1.91
C ASP A 13 29.48 11.59 -2.61
N SER A 14 30.08 10.65 -3.35
CA SER A 14 29.38 9.50 -3.93
C SER A 14 29.12 8.37 -2.91
N LEU A 15 29.96 8.22 -1.88
CA LEU A 15 29.80 7.21 -0.84
C LEU A 15 28.85 7.63 0.29
N ARG A 16 28.70 8.94 0.54
CA ARG A 16 27.82 9.48 1.58
C ARG A 16 26.37 8.99 1.48
N PRO A 17 25.68 9.08 0.31
CA PRO A 17 24.29 8.63 0.22
C PRO A 17 24.18 7.10 0.40
N THR A 18 25.15 6.33 -0.06
CA THR A 18 25.14 4.86 0.09
C THR A 18 25.38 4.46 1.56
N ILE A 19 26.29 5.13 2.25
CA ILE A 19 26.54 4.89 3.67
C ILE A 19 25.30 5.29 4.49
N GLN A 20 24.67 6.41 4.20
CA GLN A 20 23.46 6.87 4.90
C GLN A 20 22.28 5.91 4.70
N ILE A 21 22.12 5.32 3.52
CA ILE A 21 21.07 4.34 3.24
C ILE A 21 21.29 3.04 4.01
N LEU A 22 22.56 2.62 4.21
CA LEU A 22 22.90 1.37 4.91
C LEU A 22 22.96 1.53 6.43
N THR A 23 23.15 2.74 6.95
CA THR A 23 23.27 2.97 8.41
C THR A 23 22.00 2.61 9.16
N ALA A 24 20.81 2.94 8.64
CA ALA A 24 19.56 2.65 9.31
C ALA A 24 19.26 1.14 9.41
N PRO A 25 19.36 0.32 8.33
CA PRO A 25 19.22 -1.13 8.43
C PRO A 25 20.24 -1.77 9.37
N ILE A 26 21.53 -1.35 9.29
CA ILE A 26 22.58 -1.89 10.16
C ILE A 26 22.31 -1.54 11.62
N ALA A 27 21.93 -0.28 11.91
CA ALA A 27 21.58 0.13 13.26
C ALA A 27 20.37 -0.67 13.80
N LEU A 28 19.38 -0.94 12.95
CA LEU A 28 18.22 -1.75 13.33
C LEU A 28 18.62 -3.18 13.68
N ILE A 29 19.49 -3.81 12.89
CA ILE A 29 19.99 -5.16 13.15
C ILE A 29 20.82 -5.18 14.44
N LEU A 30 21.67 -4.18 14.68
CA LEU A 30 22.44 -4.07 15.92
C LEU A 30 21.55 -3.89 17.15
N ILE A 31 20.55 -3.00 17.07
CA ILE A 31 19.57 -2.82 18.15
C ILE A 31 18.83 -4.13 18.39
N TRP A 32 18.39 -4.82 17.32
CA TRP A 32 17.72 -6.11 17.43
C TRP A 32 18.61 -7.15 18.13
N SER A 33 19.87 -7.25 17.74
CA SER A 33 20.81 -8.23 18.34
C SER A 33 21.08 -7.98 19.83
N LEU A 34 20.94 -6.73 20.30
CA LEU A 34 21.05 -6.37 21.70
C LEU A 34 19.75 -6.62 22.49
N VAL A 35 18.60 -6.36 21.86
CA VAL A 35 17.29 -6.43 22.50
C VAL A 35 16.72 -7.85 22.49
N ALA A 36 16.94 -8.61 21.43
CA ALA A 36 16.38 -9.95 21.26
C ALA A 36 16.69 -10.91 22.42
N PRO A 37 17.92 -11.00 22.96
CA PRO A 37 18.21 -11.88 24.08
C PRO A 37 17.50 -11.47 25.38
N ILE A 38 17.28 -10.16 25.58
CA ILE A 38 16.63 -9.62 26.80
C ILE A 38 15.17 -10.04 26.86
N TYR A 39 14.47 -10.06 25.72
CA TYR A 39 13.04 -10.38 25.62
C TYR A 39 12.76 -11.80 25.09
N HIS A 40 13.78 -12.67 25.06
CA HIS A 40 13.68 -14.04 24.51
C HIS A 40 13.10 -14.06 23.08
N LEU A 41 13.45 -13.06 22.26
CA LEU A 41 13.10 -13.00 20.86
C LEU A 41 14.12 -13.75 20.02
N PRO A 42 13.71 -14.28 18.86
CA PRO A 42 14.62 -15.02 17.99
C PRO A 42 15.75 -14.13 17.46
N SER A 43 16.93 -14.71 17.35
CA SER A 43 18.09 -14.09 16.72
C SER A 43 17.87 -13.93 15.21
N ALA A 44 18.63 -13.05 14.56
CA ALA A 44 18.58 -12.91 13.10
C ALA A 44 18.88 -14.24 12.37
N GLY A 45 19.77 -15.08 12.92
CA GLY A 45 20.07 -16.40 12.37
C GLY A 45 18.87 -17.35 12.42
N GLU A 46 18.14 -17.39 13.54
CA GLU A 46 16.93 -18.22 13.67
C GLU A 46 15.82 -17.76 12.72
N ILE A 47 15.66 -16.47 12.50
CA ILE A 47 14.69 -15.93 11.54
C ILE A 47 15.05 -16.37 10.11
N VAL A 48 16.33 -16.33 9.74
CA VAL A 48 16.78 -16.77 8.42
C VAL A 48 16.60 -18.29 8.26
N THR A 49 16.95 -19.10 9.26
CA THR A 49 16.75 -20.55 9.21
C THR A 49 15.27 -20.92 9.11
N ALA A 50 14.39 -20.25 9.88
CA ALA A 50 12.94 -20.42 9.78
C ALA A 50 12.42 -20.06 8.38
N THR A 51 12.94 -18.98 7.78
CA THR A 51 12.55 -18.59 6.41
C THR A 51 12.96 -19.67 5.39
N VAL A 52 14.18 -20.20 5.48
CA VAL A 52 14.66 -21.27 4.60
C VAL A 52 13.82 -22.54 4.79
N GLU A 53 13.52 -22.92 6.03
CA GLU A 53 12.66 -24.06 6.35
C GLU A 53 11.27 -23.90 5.70
N MET A 54 10.64 -22.72 5.81
CA MET A 54 9.35 -22.45 5.20
C MET A 54 9.39 -22.55 3.68
N VAL A 55 10.45 -22.07 3.04
CA VAL A 55 10.64 -22.15 1.59
C VAL A 55 10.80 -23.60 1.14
N GLN A 56 11.58 -24.39 1.87
CA GLN A 56 11.81 -25.83 1.56
C GLN A 56 10.52 -26.65 1.71
N ASN A 57 9.66 -26.29 2.64
CA ASN A 57 8.34 -26.93 2.82
C ASN A 57 7.35 -26.63 1.67
N GLY A 58 7.69 -25.76 0.72
CA GLY A 58 6.97 -25.53 -0.52
C GLY A 58 5.68 -24.70 -0.43
N THR A 59 5.10 -24.53 0.78
CA THR A 59 3.82 -23.83 0.94
C THR A 59 3.99 -22.31 1.17
N TYR A 60 5.18 -21.87 1.50
CA TYR A 60 5.44 -20.45 1.83
C TYR A 60 5.28 -19.51 0.63
N VAL A 61 5.76 -19.92 -0.53
CA VAL A 61 5.62 -19.14 -1.78
C VAL A 61 4.14 -19.01 -2.18
N HIS A 62 3.36 -20.08 -1.99
CA HIS A 62 1.93 -20.07 -2.21
C HIS A 62 1.22 -19.06 -1.30
N ASP A 63 1.57 -19.01 -0.01
CA ASP A 63 1.00 -18.06 0.94
C ASP A 63 1.36 -16.60 0.61
N ILE A 64 2.61 -16.36 0.17
CA ILE A 64 3.04 -15.05 -0.34
C ILE A 64 2.18 -14.62 -1.53
N LEU A 65 1.97 -15.51 -2.49
CA LEU A 65 1.18 -15.21 -3.68
C LEU A 65 -0.29 -14.93 -3.33
N ILE A 66 -0.89 -15.74 -2.48
CA ILE A 66 -2.30 -15.56 -2.07
C ILE A 66 -2.49 -14.24 -1.33
N SER A 67 -1.68 -13.94 -0.31
CA SER A 67 -1.76 -12.67 0.42
C SER A 67 -1.54 -11.47 -0.51
N SER A 68 -0.60 -11.60 -1.45
CA SER A 68 -0.33 -10.58 -2.47
C SER A 68 -1.52 -10.36 -3.41
N MET A 69 -2.13 -11.42 -3.89
CA MET A 69 -3.31 -11.33 -4.78
C MET A 69 -4.52 -10.73 -4.06
N ARG A 70 -4.76 -11.11 -2.80
CA ARG A 70 -5.80 -10.49 -1.97
C ARG A 70 -5.58 -8.99 -1.81
N GLY A 71 -4.36 -8.61 -1.40
CA GLY A 71 -3.97 -7.21 -1.21
C GLY A 71 -4.13 -6.38 -2.48
N LEU A 72 -3.60 -6.86 -3.61
CA LEU A 72 -3.67 -6.16 -4.89
C LEU A 72 -5.10 -6.09 -5.44
N SER A 73 -5.88 -7.17 -5.33
CA SER A 73 -7.27 -7.19 -5.79
C SER A 73 -8.14 -6.20 -5.00
N GLY A 74 -8.06 -6.25 -3.67
CA GLY A 74 -8.79 -5.32 -2.81
C GLY A 74 -8.33 -3.88 -3.01
N PHE A 75 -7.02 -3.64 -3.11
CA PHE A 75 -6.46 -2.33 -3.44
C PHE A 75 -7.01 -1.80 -4.78
N ALA A 76 -6.95 -2.59 -5.85
CA ALA A 76 -7.40 -2.16 -7.17
C ALA A 76 -8.87 -1.79 -7.18
N ILE A 77 -9.75 -2.63 -6.61
CA ILE A 77 -11.18 -2.37 -6.51
C ILE A 77 -11.43 -1.10 -5.69
N GLY A 78 -10.86 -1.00 -4.48
CA GLY A 78 -11.05 0.13 -3.59
C GLY A 78 -10.50 1.43 -4.17
N PHE A 79 -9.32 1.39 -4.79
CA PHE A 79 -8.69 2.55 -5.41
C PHE A 79 -9.50 3.07 -6.60
N ILE A 80 -9.96 2.21 -7.49
CA ILE A 80 -10.76 2.62 -8.66
C ILE A 80 -12.08 3.23 -8.22
N LEU A 81 -12.85 2.53 -7.39
CA LEU A 81 -14.16 3.00 -6.94
C LEU A 81 -14.05 4.27 -6.07
N GLY A 82 -13.07 4.31 -5.16
CA GLY A 82 -12.81 5.47 -4.32
C GLY A 82 -12.38 6.69 -5.14
N SER A 83 -11.50 6.51 -6.12
CA SER A 83 -11.09 7.61 -6.99
C SER A 83 -12.22 8.13 -7.86
N LEU A 84 -13.05 7.25 -8.43
CA LEU A 84 -14.23 7.67 -9.22
C LEU A 84 -15.23 8.47 -8.37
N THR A 85 -15.58 7.98 -7.19
CA THR A 85 -16.47 8.72 -6.26
C THR A 85 -15.82 10.01 -5.76
N GLY A 86 -14.49 10.01 -5.57
CA GLY A 86 -13.70 11.20 -5.22
C GLY A 86 -13.78 12.29 -6.29
N ILE A 87 -13.68 11.92 -7.56
CA ILE A 87 -13.85 12.86 -8.68
C ILE A 87 -15.27 13.42 -8.69
N LEU A 88 -16.28 12.57 -8.56
CA LEU A 88 -17.68 13.00 -8.58
C LEU A 88 -18.01 13.96 -7.43
N THR A 89 -17.61 13.61 -6.21
CA THR A 89 -17.87 14.45 -5.03
C THR A 89 -17.00 15.71 -5.01
N GLY A 90 -15.78 15.67 -5.56
CA GLY A 90 -14.91 16.85 -5.68
C GLY A 90 -15.37 17.83 -6.75
N ARG A 91 -16.00 17.35 -7.82
CA ARG A 91 -16.45 18.18 -8.95
C ARG A 91 -17.87 18.70 -8.76
N TYR A 92 -18.78 17.90 -8.23
CA TYR A 92 -20.22 18.22 -8.18
C TYR A 92 -20.68 18.38 -6.73
N LEU A 93 -20.95 19.65 -6.33
CA LEU A 93 -21.44 19.96 -4.99
C LEU A 93 -22.73 19.20 -4.63
N LYS A 94 -23.64 19.01 -5.58
CA LYS A 94 -24.88 18.25 -5.37
C LYS A 94 -24.60 16.81 -4.95
N VAL A 95 -23.63 16.16 -5.58
CA VAL A 95 -23.20 14.78 -5.23
C VAL A 95 -22.58 14.75 -3.84
N LEU A 96 -21.75 15.74 -3.51
CA LEU A 96 -21.17 15.87 -2.18
C LEU A 96 -22.25 16.08 -1.10
N LEU A 97 -23.24 16.92 -1.33
CA LEU A 97 -24.32 17.15 -0.38
C LEU A 97 -25.18 15.90 -0.13
N ILE A 98 -25.38 15.07 -1.16
CA ILE A 98 -26.17 13.83 -1.04
C ILE A 98 -25.33 12.71 -0.37
N LEU A 99 -24.12 12.50 -0.82
CA LEU A 99 -23.30 11.34 -0.41
C LEU A 99 -22.31 11.64 0.73
N GLY A 100 -21.89 12.91 0.89
CA GLY A 100 -20.79 13.27 1.75
C GLY A 100 -20.98 12.87 3.22
N GLY A 101 -22.18 13.11 3.77
CA GLY A 101 -22.50 12.71 5.14
C GLY A 101 -22.43 11.19 5.36
N LEU A 102 -22.98 10.43 4.40
CA LEU A 102 -22.92 8.96 4.44
C LEU A 102 -21.48 8.46 4.30
N LEU A 103 -20.71 8.99 3.35
CA LEU A 103 -19.31 8.60 3.15
C LEU A 103 -18.45 8.90 4.36
N LEU A 104 -18.67 10.04 5.02
CA LEU A 104 -17.97 10.38 6.26
C LEU A 104 -18.32 9.40 7.39
N LEU A 105 -19.58 9.06 7.56
CA LEU A 105 -20.02 8.08 8.58
C LEU A 105 -19.41 6.72 8.31
N LEU A 106 -19.47 6.22 7.09
CA LEU A 106 -18.95 4.91 6.71
C LEU A 106 -17.41 4.84 6.82
N ARG A 107 -16.70 5.94 6.57
CA ARG A 107 -15.25 6.04 6.73
C ARG A 107 -14.79 5.78 8.16
N TRP A 108 -15.56 6.20 9.14
CA TRP A 108 -15.24 5.99 10.56
C TRP A 108 -15.62 4.61 11.08
N THR A 109 -16.24 3.77 10.23
CA THR A 109 -16.56 2.39 10.62
C THR A 109 -15.27 1.56 10.72
N PRO A 110 -15.01 0.90 11.86
CA PRO A 110 -13.83 0.06 12.04
C PRO A 110 -13.87 -1.11 11.06
N VAL A 111 -12.91 -1.17 10.14
CA VAL A 111 -12.90 -2.17 9.05
C VAL A 111 -12.95 -3.60 9.58
N LEU A 112 -12.19 -3.90 10.65
CA LEU A 112 -12.12 -5.24 11.23
C LEU A 112 -13.42 -5.65 11.91
N ALA A 113 -14.20 -4.70 12.41
CA ALA A 113 -15.51 -4.99 13.00
C ALA A 113 -16.54 -5.46 11.95
N LEU A 114 -16.28 -5.18 10.66
CA LEU A 114 -17.12 -5.66 9.56
C LEU A 114 -16.86 -7.14 9.22
N LEU A 115 -15.75 -7.75 9.67
CA LEU A 115 -15.37 -9.12 9.29
C LEU A 115 -16.50 -10.14 9.55
N PRO A 116 -17.11 -10.23 10.75
CA PRO A 116 -18.18 -11.19 10.99
C PRO A 116 -19.40 -10.97 10.09
N LEU A 117 -19.72 -9.70 9.80
CA LEU A 117 -20.83 -9.34 8.93
C LEU A 117 -20.56 -9.75 7.48
N THR A 118 -19.35 -9.49 6.99
CA THR A 118 -18.96 -9.84 5.62
C THR A 118 -18.94 -11.35 5.41
N ILE A 119 -18.52 -12.12 6.41
CA ILE A 119 -18.57 -13.58 6.38
C ILE A 119 -20.02 -14.07 6.37
N ARG A 120 -20.89 -13.48 7.17
CA ARG A 120 -22.30 -13.85 7.23
C ARG A 120 -23.02 -13.64 5.89
N VAL A 121 -22.66 -12.60 5.14
CA VAL A 121 -23.28 -12.24 3.86
C VAL A 121 -22.58 -12.95 2.69
N GLY A 122 -21.25 -12.97 2.68
CA GLY A 122 -20.43 -13.45 1.57
C GLY A 122 -19.94 -14.90 1.73
N GLY A 123 -20.25 -15.55 2.85
CA GLY A 123 -19.77 -16.90 3.16
C GLY A 123 -18.29 -16.94 3.59
N LEU A 124 -17.80 -18.18 3.77
CA LEU A 124 -16.42 -18.47 4.12
C LEU A 124 -15.57 -18.56 2.84
N GLY A 125 -14.95 -17.48 2.43
CA GLY A 125 -14.17 -17.47 1.19
C GLY A 125 -13.28 -16.23 1.03
N GLU A 126 -12.80 -16.01 -0.18
CA GLU A 126 -11.96 -14.88 -0.54
C GLU A 126 -12.73 -13.55 -0.57
N GLY A 127 -14.03 -13.60 -0.91
CA GLY A 127 -14.88 -12.42 -1.05
C GLY A 127 -14.85 -11.48 0.17
N PRO A 128 -15.14 -11.96 1.39
CA PRO A 128 -15.06 -11.16 2.61
C PRO A 128 -13.71 -10.50 2.83
N LYS A 129 -12.61 -11.22 2.61
CA LYS A 129 -11.24 -10.69 2.78
C LYS A 129 -10.98 -9.56 1.79
N ILE A 130 -11.25 -9.80 0.50
CA ILE A 130 -11.06 -8.80 -0.57
C ILE A 130 -11.96 -7.58 -0.35
N PHE A 131 -13.21 -7.80 0.09
CA PHE A 131 -14.13 -6.71 0.41
C PHE A 131 -13.58 -5.79 1.51
N LEU A 132 -13.05 -6.35 2.61
CA LEU A 132 -12.50 -5.54 3.71
C LEU A 132 -11.32 -4.69 3.24
N ILE A 133 -10.44 -5.27 2.43
CA ILE A 133 -9.30 -4.56 1.86
C ILE A 133 -9.79 -3.44 0.93
N ALA A 134 -10.75 -3.76 0.06
CA ALA A 134 -11.34 -2.80 -0.87
C ALA A 134 -12.05 -1.66 -0.13
N TRP A 135 -12.78 -1.97 0.95
CA TRP A 135 -13.43 -0.98 1.80
C TRP A 135 -12.44 0.02 2.37
N ALA A 136 -11.36 -0.45 2.98
CA ALA A 136 -10.33 0.41 3.55
C ALA A 136 -9.66 1.30 2.48
N CYS A 137 -9.27 0.70 1.36
CA CYS A 137 -8.65 1.41 0.24
C CYS A 137 -9.58 2.43 -0.41
N TYR A 138 -10.89 2.13 -0.47
CA TYR A 138 -11.90 3.01 -1.04
C TYR A 138 -11.93 4.37 -0.36
N PHE A 139 -12.03 4.42 0.96
CA PHE A 139 -12.14 5.68 1.68
C PHE A 139 -10.88 6.52 1.64
N VAL A 140 -9.72 5.89 1.63
CA VAL A 140 -8.44 6.60 1.47
C VAL A 140 -8.37 7.22 0.08
N SER A 141 -8.64 6.44 -0.95
CA SER A 141 -8.58 6.89 -2.34
C SER A 141 -9.64 7.96 -2.62
N TRP A 142 -10.85 7.79 -2.09
CA TRP A 142 -11.90 8.80 -2.14
C TRP A 142 -11.45 10.12 -1.54
N ALA A 143 -10.90 10.11 -0.33
CA ALA A 143 -10.51 11.34 0.35
C ALA A 143 -9.40 12.09 -0.38
N TYR A 144 -8.34 11.39 -0.82
CA TYR A 144 -7.25 12.00 -1.58
C TYR A 144 -7.73 12.60 -2.90
N THR A 145 -8.57 11.85 -3.63
CA THR A 145 -9.09 12.29 -4.93
C THR A 145 -10.07 13.44 -4.78
N HIS A 146 -10.98 13.34 -3.81
CA HIS A 146 -11.94 14.42 -3.51
C HIS A 146 -11.23 15.74 -3.23
N VAL A 147 -10.24 15.74 -2.34
CA VAL A 147 -9.47 16.94 -1.98
C VAL A 147 -8.69 17.48 -3.19
N ALA A 148 -8.08 16.61 -3.97
CA ALA A 148 -7.33 17.02 -5.16
C ALA A 148 -8.23 17.69 -6.21
N VAL A 149 -9.38 17.10 -6.50
CA VAL A 149 -10.34 17.62 -7.48
C VAL A 149 -11.01 18.90 -6.97
N SER A 150 -11.40 18.98 -5.69
CA SER A 150 -12.03 20.16 -5.11
C SER A 150 -11.12 21.39 -5.08
N LYS A 151 -9.81 21.17 -4.97
CA LYS A 151 -8.79 22.23 -4.98
C LYS A 151 -8.27 22.57 -6.39
N LEU A 152 -8.77 21.93 -7.43
CA LEU A 152 -8.36 22.20 -8.80
C LEU A 152 -8.69 23.65 -9.19
N ASN A 153 -7.72 24.33 -9.81
CA ASN A 153 -7.93 25.71 -10.26
C ASN A 153 -9.13 25.75 -11.23
N ARG A 154 -10.07 26.61 -10.94
CA ARG A 154 -11.30 26.80 -11.74
C ARG A 154 -11.01 27.11 -13.21
N ALA A 155 -9.86 27.69 -13.52
CA ALA A 155 -9.45 27.96 -14.89
C ALA A 155 -9.41 26.69 -15.75
N TYR A 156 -8.89 25.58 -15.24
CA TYR A 156 -8.89 24.30 -15.95
C TYR A 156 -10.31 23.80 -16.27
N VAL A 157 -11.22 23.99 -15.33
CA VAL A 157 -12.61 23.62 -15.49
C VAL A 157 -13.27 24.50 -16.56
N TRP A 158 -13.10 25.80 -16.49
CA TRP A 158 -13.67 26.74 -17.47
C TRP A 158 -13.11 26.50 -18.87
N TRP A 159 -11.82 26.28 -19.02
CA TRP A 159 -11.23 25.93 -20.32
C TRP A 159 -11.80 24.64 -20.89
N SER A 160 -11.96 23.61 -20.07
CA SER A 160 -12.55 22.35 -20.50
C SER A 160 -14.03 22.50 -20.91
N ASP A 161 -14.78 23.38 -20.23
CA ASP A 161 -16.16 23.69 -20.56
C ASP A 161 -16.24 24.53 -21.87
N SER A 162 -15.36 25.53 -22.03
CA SER A 162 -15.30 26.39 -23.24
C SER A 162 -14.88 25.62 -24.49
N LEU A 163 -14.06 24.59 -24.35
CA LEU A 163 -13.63 23.71 -25.45
C LEU A 163 -14.68 22.64 -25.78
N GLY A 164 -15.82 22.58 -25.08
CA GLY A 164 -16.88 21.61 -25.31
C GLY A 164 -16.45 20.15 -25.10
N LEU A 165 -15.45 19.90 -24.27
CA LEU A 165 -14.90 18.54 -24.03
C LEU A 165 -15.98 17.62 -23.48
N SER A 166 -16.04 16.40 -24.01
CA SER A 166 -16.88 15.33 -23.46
C SER A 166 -16.42 14.94 -22.05
N PHE A 167 -17.30 14.27 -21.28
CA PHE A 167 -16.96 13.80 -19.93
C PHE A 167 -15.68 12.95 -19.89
N LYS A 168 -15.49 12.04 -20.87
CA LYS A 168 -14.28 11.22 -20.96
C LYS A 168 -13.03 12.06 -21.20
N GLN A 169 -13.10 13.02 -22.12
CA GLN A 169 -11.97 13.91 -22.39
C GLN A 169 -11.61 14.77 -21.16
N ARG A 170 -12.60 15.31 -20.47
CA ARG A 170 -12.35 16.07 -19.22
C ARG A 170 -11.71 15.19 -18.16
N LEU A 171 -12.14 13.94 -18.04
CA LEU A 171 -11.59 12.99 -17.07
C LEU A 171 -10.13 12.66 -17.35
N PHE A 172 -9.80 12.30 -18.60
CA PHE A 172 -8.47 11.81 -18.95
C PHE A 172 -7.49 12.91 -19.34
N ASP A 173 -7.96 13.99 -20.00
CA ASP A 173 -7.07 15.01 -20.54
C ASP A 173 -6.90 16.20 -19.58
N VAL A 174 -7.83 16.40 -18.62
CA VAL A 174 -7.79 17.54 -17.70
C VAL A 174 -7.66 17.07 -16.24
N TYR A 175 -8.64 16.30 -15.73
CA TYR A 175 -8.63 15.96 -14.31
C TYR A 175 -7.53 14.96 -13.94
N ALA A 176 -7.38 13.87 -14.69
CA ALA A 176 -6.40 12.84 -14.36
C ALA A 176 -4.96 13.38 -14.33
N PRO A 177 -4.47 14.16 -15.31
CA PRO A 177 -3.14 14.77 -15.23
C PRO A 177 -3.00 15.76 -14.07
N ALA A 178 -3.99 16.63 -13.88
CA ALA A 178 -3.93 17.68 -12.87
C ALA A 178 -3.96 17.15 -11.43
N VAL A 179 -4.68 16.03 -11.17
CA VAL A 179 -4.77 15.42 -9.83
C VAL A 179 -3.78 14.27 -9.64
N SER A 180 -3.03 13.89 -10.68
CA SER A 180 -2.12 12.74 -10.66
C SER A 180 -1.13 12.73 -9.50
N PRO A 181 -0.49 13.84 -9.05
CA PRO A 181 0.40 13.80 -7.91
C PRO A 181 -0.30 13.39 -6.61
N SER A 182 -1.52 13.89 -6.40
CA SER A 182 -2.33 13.51 -5.24
C SER A 182 -2.86 12.07 -5.35
N LEU A 183 -3.23 11.62 -6.55
CA LEU A 183 -3.63 10.24 -6.80
C LEU A 183 -2.49 9.26 -6.50
N ILE A 184 -1.26 9.60 -6.87
CA ILE A 184 -0.08 8.77 -6.56
C ILE A 184 0.12 8.68 -5.04
N GLY A 185 0.08 9.82 -4.34
CA GLY A 185 0.17 9.85 -2.89
C GLY A 185 -0.93 9.01 -2.24
N GLY A 186 -2.18 9.18 -2.69
CA GLY A 186 -3.32 8.41 -2.23
C GLY A 186 -3.19 6.91 -2.51
N ALA A 187 -2.71 6.52 -3.70
CA ALA A 187 -2.47 5.14 -4.07
C ALA A 187 -1.42 4.46 -3.17
N ARG A 188 -0.32 5.14 -2.87
CA ARG A 188 0.73 4.63 -1.97
C ARG A 188 0.20 4.41 -0.56
N VAL A 189 -0.57 5.36 -0.02
CA VAL A 189 -1.20 5.21 1.31
C VAL A 189 -2.24 4.10 1.29
N ALA A 190 -3.08 4.02 0.27
CA ALA A 190 -4.07 2.96 0.13
C ALA A 190 -3.42 1.58 0.01
N LEU A 191 -2.30 1.47 -0.72
CA LEU A 191 -1.54 0.22 -0.84
C LEU A 191 -0.94 -0.23 0.51
N ALA A 192 -0.38 0.69 1.28
CA ALA A 192 0.11 0.39 2.62
C ALA A 192 -1.01 -0.09 3.55
N ILE A 193 -2.19 0.55 3.49
CA ILE A 193 -3.37 0.13 4.25
C ILE A 193 -3.87 -1.24 3.76
N ALA A 194 -3.83 -1.52 2.45
CA ALA A 194 -4.17 -2.83 1.91
C ALA A 194 -3.34 -3.93 2.59
N MET A 195 -2.03 -3.76 2.71
CA MET A 195 -1.14 -4.75 3.35
C MET A 195 -1.49 -4.95 4.83
N ILE A 196 -1.79 -3.89 5.57
CA ILE A 196 -2.22 -3.98 6.98
C ILE A 196 -3.54 -4.75 7.10
N VAL A 197 -4.51 -4.45 6.23
CA VAL A 197 -5.83 -5.10 6.28
C VAL A 197 -5.78 -6.54 5.80
N VAL A 198 -4.90 -6.91 4.86
CA VAL A 198 -4.66 -8.32 4.49
C VAL A 198 -4.28 -9.13 5.71
N VAL A 199 -3.24 -8.69 6.45
CA VAL A 199 -2.80 -9.38 7.67
C VAL A 199 -3.96 -9.55 8.64
N ALA A 200 -4.69 -8.48 8.89
CA ALA A 200 -5.78 -8.47 9.86
C ALA A 200 -6.96 -9.37 9.41
N ALA A 201 -7.30 -9.39 8.11
CA ALA A 201 -8.35 -10.23 7.57
C ALA A 201 -7.97 -11.73 7.59
N GLU A 202 -6.70 -12.05 7.36
CA GLU A 202 -6.18 -13.41 7.42
C GLU A 202 -6.06 -13.91 8.87
N LEU A 203 -5.61 -13.07 9.81
CA LEU A 203 -5.59 -13.38 11.24
C LEU A 203 -7.01 -13.59 11.79
N GLY A 204 -7.94 -12.68 11.48
CA GLY A 204 -9.32 -12.76 11.96
C GLY A 204 -10.07 -13.97 11.40
N GLY A 205 -9.71 -14.44 10.23
CA GLY A 205 -10.29 -15.65 9.62
C GLY A 205 -9.97 -16.95 10.36
N THR A 206 -8.90 -16.99 11.15
CA THR A 206 -8.54 -18.20 11.93
C THR A 206 -9.50 -18.48 13.09
N LEU A 207 -10.27 -17.48 13.52
CA LEU A 207 -11.24 -17.61 14.60
C LEU A 207 -12.51 -18.36 14.20
N GLN A 208 -12.67 -18.70 12.90
CA GLN A 208 -13.86 -19.39 12.40
C GLN A 208 -13.49 -20.71 11.69
N GLU A 209 -14.13 -21.79 12.11
CA GLU A 209 -13.98 -23.09 11.46
C GLU A 209 -14.47 -23.02 9.99
N GLY A 210 -13.68 -23.61 9.08
CA GLY A 210 -14.00 -23.63 7.64
C GLY A 210 -13.47 -22.45 6.82
N PHE A 211 -12.78 -21.50 7.42
CA PHE A 211 -12.08 -20.44 6.70
C PHE A 211 -10.85 -21.03 5.97
N PHE A 212 -10.55 -20.51 4.77
CA PHE A 212 -9.32 -20.92 4.05
C PHE A 212 -8.08 -20.64 4.92
N ARG A 213 -7.35 -21.73 5.22
CA ARG A 213 -6.17 -21.72 6.09
C ARG A 213 -4.90 -21.53 5.27
N ASP A 214 -4.84 -20.42 4.53
CA ASP A 214 -3.74 -20.05 3.65
C ASP A 214 -3.42 -18.56 3.76
N GLY A 215 -2.23 -18.20 3.35
CA GLY A 215 -1.70 -16.84 3.41
C GLY A 215 -0.77 -16.60 4.60
N LEU A 216 0.00 -15.52 4.48
CA LEU A 216 1.04 -15.18 5.47
C LEU A 216 0.43 -14.81 6.84
N GLY A 217 -0.76 -14.18 6.88
CA GLY A 217 -1.43 -13.85 8.13
C GLY A 217 -1.91 -15.11 8.87
N TYR A 218 -2.38 -16.14 8.15
CA TYR A 218 -2.67 -17.44 8.74
C TYR A 218 -1.41 -18.08 9.35
N ARG A 219 -0.25 -17.99 8.66
CA ARG A 219 1.03 -18.48 9.22
C ARG A 219 1.41 -17.74 10.49
N ILE A 220 1.22 -16.43 10.54
CA ILE A 220 1.45 -15.64 11.75
C ILE A 220 0.57 -16.17 12.91
N SER A 221 -0.72 -16.42 12.66
CA SER A 221 -1.61 -17.00 13.69
C SER A 221 -1.09 -18.35 14.18
N ARG A 222 -0.73 -19.25 13.28
CA ARG A 222 -0.18 -20.56 13.63
C ARG A 222 1.14 -20.46 14.39
N ALA A 223 2.01 -19.53 13.99
CA ALA A 223 3.27 -19.28 14.67
C ALA A 223 3.07 -18.81 16.12
N ILE A 224 2.07 -17.94 16.34
CA ILE A 224 1.67 -17.50 17.68
C ILE A 224 1.15 -18.67 18.50
N GLU A 225 0.24 -19.49 17.97
CA GLU A 225 -0.33 -20.66 18.64
C GLU A 225 0.74 -21.71 19.02
N THR A 226 1.76 -21.87 18.19
CA THR A 226 2.87 -22.83 18.40
C THR A 226 4.09 -22.22 19.08
N ASN A 227 4.03 -20.96 19.50
CA ASN A 227 5.12 -20.19 20.12
C ASN A 227 6.41 -20.13 19.25
N ARG A 228 6.24 -20.18 17.91
CA ARG A 228 7.33 -20.06 16.92
C ARG A 228 7.49 -18.59 16.50
N ASN A 229 8.09 -17.80 17.43
CA ASN A 229 8.33 -16.37 17.19
C ASN A 229 9.27 -16.09 16.00
N ASP A 230 10.14 -17.02 15.66
CA ASP A 230 11.01 -16.98 14.47
C ASP A 230 10.21 -16.95 13.17
N ILE A 231 9.23 -17.81 13.02
CA ILE A 231 8.30 -17.83 11.87
C ILE A 231 7.43 -16.56 11.84
N ASN A 232 6.93 -16.13 13.01
CA ASN A 232 6.11 -14.92 13.12
C ASN A 232 6.86 -13.70 12.57
N ILE A 233 8.08 -13.46 13.04
CA ILE A 233 8.89 -12.32 12.61
C ILE A 233 9.30 -12.46 11.14
N ALA A 234 9.63 -13.67 10.68
CA ALA A 234 9.92 -13.91 9.26
C ALA A 234 8.74 -13.51 8.36
N CYS A 235 7.50 -13.86 8.74
CA CYS A 235 6.30 -13.48 7.98
C CYS A 235 6.06 -11.96 8.01
N ILE A 236 6.27 -11.29 9.15
CA ILE A 236 6.15 -9.82 9.27
C ILE A 236 7.16 -9.13 8.34
N LEU A 237 8.42 -9.57 8.34
CA LEU A 237 9.44 -9.03 7.44
C LEU A 237 9.09 -9.26 5.97
N THR A 238 8.52 -10.43 5.65
CA THR A 238 8.06 -10.74 4.29
C THR A 238 6.93 -9.81 3.84
N PHE A 239 5.95 -9.51 4.69
CA PHE A 239 4.94 -8.48 4.38
C PHE A 239 5.57 -7.11 4.12
N GLY A 240 6.59 -6.73 4.90
CA GLY A 240 7.34 -5.49 4.66
C GLY A 240 8.02 -5.47 3.28
N ILE A 241 8.66 -6.57 2.89
CA ILE A 241 9.32 -6.70 1.58
C ILE A 241 8.31 -6.66 0.44
N ILE A 242 7.17 -7.35 0.58
CA ILE A 242 6.07 -7.33 -0.41
C ILE A 242 5.53 -5.91 -0.56
N GLY A 243 5.25 -5.23 0.54
CA GLY A 243 4.75 -3.86 0.54
C GLY A 243 5.71 -2.88 -0.15
N LEU A 244 7.00 -2.95 0.18
CA LEU A 244 8.05 -2.15 -0.48
C LEU A 244 8.15 -2.46 -1.97
N SER A 245 8.06 -3.73 -2.36
CA SER A 245 8.11 -4.15 -3.76
C SER A 245 6.93 -3.59 -4.54
N PHE A 246 5.74 -3.63 -3.98
CA PHE A 246 4.54 -3.08 -4.59
C PHE A 246 4.58 -1.56 -4.68
N ASP A 247 5.05 -0.86 -3.64
CA ASP A 247 5.23 0.60 -3.68
C ASP A 247 6.22 1.00 -4.78
N PHE A 248 7.35 0.28 -4.87
CA PHE A 248 8.34 0.53 -5.92
C PHE A 248 7.75 0.32 -7.32
N VAL A 249 7.04 -0.79 -7.55
CA VAL A 249 6.39 -1.08 -8.84
C VAL A 249 5.33 -0.03 -9.17
N LEU A 250 4.49 0.34 -8.19
CA LEU A 250 3.47 1.37 -8.35
C LEU A 250 4.09 2.70 -8.79
N VAL A 251 5.13 3.16 -8.07
CA VAL A 251 5.82 4.42 -8.39
C VAL A 251 6.43 4.38 -9.78
N GLN A 252 7.08 3.27 -10.16
CA GLN A 252 7.68 3.12 -11.49
C GLN A 252 6.62 3.10 -12.59
N PHE A 253 5.51 2.39 -12.38
CA PHE A 253 4.40 2.33 -13.33
C PHE A 253 3.79 3.71 -13.56
N VAL A 254 3.54 4.43 -12.48
CA VAL A 254 2.94 5.77 -12.55
C VAL A 254 3.91 6.79 -13.17
N LYS A 255 5.20 6.77 -12.81
CA LYS A 255 6.22 7.62 -13.46
C LYS A 255 6.25 7.42 -14.98
N ARG A 256 6.22 6.16 -15.42
CA ARG A 256 6.18 5.85 -16.87
C ARG A 256 4.88 6.30 -17.54
N GLY A 257 3.75 6.11 -16.87
CA GLY A 257 2.44 6.54 -17.37
C GLY A 257 2.34 8.06 -17.53
N LEU A 258 2.70 8.82 -16.48
CA LEU A 258 2.69 10.28 -16.50
C LEU A 258 3.64 10.85 -17.55
N ARG A 259 4.86 10.33 -17.65
CA ARG A 259 5.82 10.74 -18.66
C ARG A 259 5.28 10.57 -20.09
N ARG A 260 4.51 9.50 -20.33
CA ARG A 260 3.85 9.28 -21.63
C ARG A 260 2.71 10.25 -21.91
N MET A 261 1.95 10.64 -20.88
CA MET A 261 0.78 11.52 -21.02
C MET A 261 1.12 13.00 -21.05
N THR A 262 2.12 13.45 -20.28
CA THR A 262 2.42 14.87 -20.10
C THR A 262 3.73 15.31 -20.75
N GLY A 263 4.60 14.38 -21.14
CA GLY A 263 5.96 14.69 -21.62
C GLY A 263 6.88 15.33 -20.57
N ILE A 264 6.39 15.56 -19.34
CA ILE A 264 7.09 16.27 -18.27
C ILE A 264 7.59 15.28 -17.22
N ASP A 265 8.86 15.41 -16.85
CA ASP A 265 9.48 14.64 -15.75
C ASP A 265 9.28 15.41 -14.43
N PHE A 266 8.17 15.15 -13.73
CA PHE A 266 7.79 15.84 -12.49
C PHE A 266 8.77 15.62 -11.30
N TYR A 267 9.73 14.72 -11.44
CA TYR A 267 10.68 14.36 -10.39
C TYR A 267 12.12 14.82 -10.65
N ARG A 268 12.34 15.71 -11.64
CA ARG A 268 13.68 16.21 -11.99
C ARG A 268 14.09 17.45 -11.18
N THR A 269 13.29 17.95 -10.27
CA THR A 269 13.52 19.21 -9.52
C THR A 269 14.10 19.01 -8.12
N GLU A 270 14.49 17.79 -7.74
CA GLU A 270 15.15 17.52 -6.45
C GLU A 270 16.52 16.84 -6.66
N SER A 271 17.40 17.51 -7.42
CA SER A 271 18.84 17.16 -7.46
C SER A 271 19.68 18.39 -7.29
#